data_e66d2ed54cfd62e3391e2d81886c4cf5
#
_entry.id   e66d2ed54cfd62e3391e2d81886c4cf5
#
_cell.length_a   1.000
_cell.length_b   1.000
_cell.length_c   1.000
_cell.angle_alpha   90.00
_cell.angle_beta   90.00
_cell.angle_gamma   90.00
#
_symmetry.space_group_name_H-M   'P 1'
#
loop_
_entity.id
_entity.type
_entity.pdbx_description
1 polymer ?
#
loop_
_entity_poly.entity_id
_entity_poly.type
_entity_poly.pdbx_seq_one_letter_code
_entity_poly.pdbx_strand_id
1 'polypeptide(L)'
;MHELGIVFHVIKSVEEIAQENELTKVSAVTLSIGEVSGIVPSYLTDCWRWAADRTEILSGSELNIETIHAVTHCDDCGCEYDTVEHGKICPECGGEHTWLLCGNETMIKEIEVPEEEPVP
;
A
#
# COMPACT_ATOMS: atom_id res chain seq x y z
N MET A 1 -9.35 7.61 -10.06
CA MET A 1 -8.19 7.00 -9.46
C MET A 1 -7.84 5.71 -10.18
N HIS A 2 -6.60 5.39 -10.29
CA HIS A 2 -6.13 4.35 -11.20
C HIS A 2 -5.67 3.11 -10.46
N GLU A 3 -6.57 2.49 -9.71
CA GLU A 3 -6.28 1.29 -8.94
C GLU A 3 -5.71 0.16 -9.80
N LEU A 4 -6.24 -0.01 -11.00
CA LEU A 4 -5.72 -1.03 -11.92
C LEU A 4 -4.27 -0.76 -12.32
N GLY A 5 -3.91 0.50 -12.55
CA GLY A 5 -2.53 0.89 -12.84
C GLY A 5 -1.60 0.59 -11.67
N ILE A 6 -2.05 0.82 -10.45
CA ILE A 6 -1.30 0.50 -9.23
C ILE A 6 -1.08 -1.01 -9.14
N VAL A 7 -2.13 -1.79 -9.39
CA VAL A 7 -2.05 -3.26 -9.37
C VAL A 7 -1.04 -3.76 -10.39
N PHE A 8 -1.06 -3.25 -11.62
CA PHE A 8 -0.09 -3.65 -12.64
C PHE A 8 1.34 -3.30 -12.23
N HIS A 9 1.54 -2.14 -11.62
CA HIS A 9 2.86 -1.75 -11.12
C HIS A 9 3.33 -2.70 -10.01
N VAL A 10 2.45 -3.03 -9.08
CA VAL A 10 2.77 -3.96 -7.99
C VAL A 10 3.09 -5.35 -8.54
N ILE A 11 2.29 -5.85 -9.47
CA ILE A 11 2.53 -7.15 -10.10
C ILE A 11 3.89 -7.18 -10.77
N LYS A 12 4.23 -6.14 -11.52
CA LYS A 12 5.55 -6.04 -12.16
C LYS A 12 6.69 -6.07 -11.14
N SER A 13 6.55 -5.33 -10.04
CA SER A 13 7.53 -5.31 -8.96
C SER A 13 7.67 -6.68 -8.31
N VAL A 14 6.56 -7.37 -8.07
CA VAL A 14 6.56 -8.71 -7.50
C VAL A 14 7.23 -9.71 -8.44
N GLU A 15 6.96 -9.62 -9.74
CA GLU A 15 7.60 -10.47 -10.73
C GLU A 15 9.11 -10.28 -10.75
N GLU A 16 9.58 -9.05 -10.64
CA GLU A 16 11.00 -8.73 -10.56
C GLU A 16 11.65 -9.32 -9.30
N ILE A 17 10.99 -9.16 -8.15
CA ILE A 17 11.45 -9.72 -6.88
C ILE A 17 11.49 -11.25 -6.96
N ALA A 18 10.46 -11.84 -7.52
CA ALA A 18 10.38 -13.29 -7.67
C ALA A 18 11.50 -13.83 -8.56
N GLN A 19 11.81 -13.14 -9.65
CA GLN A 19 12.88 -13.52 -10.56
C GLN A 19 14.23 -13.45 -9.86
N GLU A 20 14.48 -12.38 -9.11
CA GLU A 20 15.73 -12.20 -8.36
C GLU A 20 15.93 -13.26 -7.27
N ASN A 21 14.84 -13.74 -6.68
CA ASN A 21 14.88 -14.70 -5.58
C ASN A 21 14.50 -16.12 -6.01
N GLU A 22 14.36 -16.35 -7.30
CA GLU A 22 14.01 -17.66 -7.88
C GLU A 22 12.70 -18.24 -7.32
N LEU A 23 11.72 -17.38 -7.08
CA LEU A 23 10.41 -17.78 -6.60
C LEU A 23 9.53 -18.22 -7.76
N THR A 24 8.77 -19.28 -7.56
CA THR A 24 7.85 -19.80 -8.58
C THR A 24 6.39 -19.48 -8.27
N LYS A 25 6.10 -19.13 -7.02
CA LYS A 25 4.74 -18.84 -6.57
C LYS A 25 4.76 -17.83 -5.43
N VAL A 26 3.83 -16.90 -5.47
CA VAL A 26 3.56 -15.96 -4.39
C VAL A 26 2.15 -16.17 -3.90
N SER A 27 1.96 -16.41 -2.61
CA SER A 27 0.65 -16.71 -2.02
C SER A 27 -0.10 -15.49 -1.56
N ALA A 28 0.61 -14.43 -1.16
CA ALA A 28 -0.01 -13.20 -0.71
C ALA A 28 0.96 -12.02 -0.87
N VAL A 29 0.38 -10.85 -1.05
CA VAL A 29 1.12 -9.58 -1.10
C VAL A 29 0.43 -8.62 -0.12
N THR A 30 1.21 -7.98 0.74
CA THR A 30 0.70 -6.96 1.65
C THR A 30 1.18 -5.58 1.18
N LEU A 31 0.23 -4.68 0.98
CA LEU A 31 0.51 -3.30 0.60
C LEU A 31 0.26 -2.37 1.79
N SER A 32 1.14 -1.40 1.96
CA SER A 32 0.91 -0.27 2.86
C SER A 32 0.33 0.87 2.05
N ILE A 33 -0.90 1.26 2.37
CA ILE A 33 -1.65 2.27 1.65
C ILE A 33 -1.98 3.40 2.60
N GLY A 34 -1.58 4.62 2.25
CA GLY A 34 -1.84 5.79 3.09
C GLY A 34 -3.32 6.16 3.14
N GLU A 35 -3.76 6.59 4.30
CA GLU A 35 -5.16 6.96 4.57
C GLU A 35 -5.66 8.05 3.62
N VAL A 36 -4.78 8.96 3.20
CA VAL A 36 -5.12 10.07 2.30
C VAL A 36 -4.53 9.90 0.90
N SER A 37 -4.17 8.68 0.52
CA SER A 37 -3.60 8.40 -0.80
C SER A 37 -4.59 8.55 -1.95
N GLY A 38 -5.87 8.57 -1.65
CA GLY A 38 -6.93 8.61 -2.66
C GLY A 38 -7.28 7.25 -3.24
N ILE A 39 -6.65 6.20 -2.74
CA ILE A 39 -6.91 4.83 -3.19
C ILE A 39 -8.06 4.24 -2.41
N VAL A 40 -9.02 3.64 -3.11
CA VAL A 40 -10.14 2.94 -2.49
C VAL A 40 -9.76 1.46 -2.34
N PRO A 41 -9.57 0.95 -1.10
CA PRO A 41 -9.10 -0.42 -0.90
C PRO A 41 -9.95 -1.50 -1.55
N SER A 42 -11.27 -1.35 -1.55
CA SER A 42 -12.15 -2.33 -2.18
C SER A 42 -11.94 -2.41 -3.68
N TYR A 43 -11.71 -1.27 -4.34
CA TYR A 43 -11.42 -1.25 -5.78
C TYR A 43 -10.07 -1.86 -6.07
N LEU A 44 -9.10 -1.60 -5.21
CA LEU A 44 -7.77 -2.17 -5.36
C LEU A 44 -7.83 -3.71 -5.27
N THR A 45 -8.59 -4.23 -4.31
CA THR A 45 -8.77 -5.67 -4.14
C THR A 45 -9.46 -6.31 -5.35
N ASP A 46 -10.49 -5.65 -5.89
CA ASP A 46 -11.18 -6.14 -7.08
C ASP A 46 -10.26 -6.18 -8.29
N CYS A 47 -9.47 -5.13 -8.48
CA CYS A 47 -8.47 -5.08 -9.56
C CYS A 47 -7.41 -6.17 -9.39
N TRP A 48 -6.99 -6.42 -8.15
CA TRP A 48 -6.02 -7.48 -7.85
C TRP A 48 -6.52 -8.85 -8.26
N ARG A 49 -7.75 -9.19 -7.88
CA ARG A 49 -8.35 -10.47 -8.25
C ARG A 49 -8.34 -10.69 -9.75
N TRP A 50 -8.72 -9.64 -10.48
CA TRP A 50 -8.78 -9.72 -11.94
C TRP A 50 -7.39 -9.87 -12.54
N ALA A 51 -6.43 -9.04 -12.13
CA ALA A 51 -5.10 -8.99 -12.74
C ALA A 51 -4.19 -10.12 -12.27
N ALA A 52 -4.23 -10.47 -10.98
CA ALA A 52 -3.37 -11.51 -10.42
C ALA A 52 -3.68 -12.89 -11.00
N ASP A 53 -4.95 -13.19 -11.26
CA ASP A 53 -5.33 -14.47 -11.86
C ASP A 53 -4.80 -14.64 -13.28
N ARG A 54 -4.41 -13.57 -13.94
CA ARG A 54 -3.81 -13.59 -15.27
C ARG A 54 -2.28 -13.71 -15.23
N THR A 55 -1.72 -13.71 -14.05
CA THR A 55 -0.28 -13.81 -13.84
C THR A 55 0.01 -15.14 -13.15
N GLU A 56 0.77 -16.00 -13.79
CA GLU A 56 1.01 -17.36 -13.32
C GLU A 56 1.52 -17.41 -11.87
N ILE A 57 2.50 -16.57 -11.54
CA ILE A 57 3.11 -16.56 -10.21
C ILE A 57 2.17 -16.07 -9.10
N LEU A 58 1.17 -15.26 -9.46
CA LEU A 58 0.24 -14.64 -8.51
C LEU A 58 -1.18 -15.21 -8.58
N SER A 59 -1.42 -16.17 -9.44
CA SER A 59 -2.75 -16.77 -9.56
C SER A 59 -3.21 -17.35 -8.22
N GLY A 60 -4.39 -16.94 -7.78
CA GLY A 60 -4.95 -17.36 -6.48
C GLY A 60 -4.34 -16.64 -5.27
N SER A 61 -3.46 -15.67 -5.47
CA SER A 61 -2.83 -14.94 -4.38
C SER A 61 -3.83 -14.01 -3.67
N GLU A 62 -3.57 -13.75 -2.39
CA GLU A 62 -4.35 -12.80 -1.60
C GLU A 62 -3.68 -11.44 -1.59
N LEU A 63 -4.48 -10.38 -1.59
CA LEU A 63 -4.01 -9.03 -1.36
C LEU A 63 -4.44 -8.60 0.04
N ASN A 64 -3.46 -8.23 0.86
CA ASN A 64 -3.70 -7.67 2.17
C ASN A 64 -3.35 -6.19 2.14
N ILE A 65 -4.19 -5.35 2.72
CA ILE A 65 -3.95 -3.91 2.76
C ILE A 65 -3.82 -3.46 4.20
N GLU A 66 -2.71 -2.81 4.50
CA GLU A 66 -2.45 -2.18 5.78
C GLU A 66 -2.55 -0.67 5.56
N THR A 67 -3.42 -0.01 6.32
CA THR A 67 -3.62 1.43 6.17
C THR A 67 -2.62 2.18 7.04
N ILE A 68 -1.90 3.13 6.42
CA ILE A 68 -1.00 4.03 7.15
C ILE A 68 -1.80 5.26 7.54
N HIS A 69 -1.89 5.51 8.85
CA HIS A 69 -2.59 6.65 9.40
C HIS A 69 -1.96 7.96 8.95
N ALA A 70 -2.77 8.91 8.50
CA ALA A 70 -2.28 10.19 8.01
C ALA A 70 -2.05 11.17 9.16
N VAL A 71 -0.85 11.73 9.20
CA VAL A 71 -0.43 12.69 10.22
C VAL A 71 0.13 13.93 9.55
N THR A 72 -0.28 15.11 10.01
CA THR A 72 0.19 16.39 9.53
C THR A 72 0.99 17.10 10.62
N HIS A 73 2.07 17.77 10.21
CA HIS A 73 2.92 18.55 11.09
C HIS A 73 2.66 20.03 10.89
N CYS A 74 2.56 20.78 11.99
CA CYS A 74 2.43 22.23 11.97
C CYS A 74 3.79 22.88 12.24
N ASP A 75 4.28 23.70 11.31
CA ASP A 75 5.54 24.42 11.48
C ASP A 75 5.44 25.59 12.46
N ASP A 76 4.23 26.13 12.66
CA ASP A 76 4.03 27.28 13.54
C ASP A 76 4.14 26.93 15.02
N CYS A 77 3.65 25.75 15.43
CA CYS A 77 3.68 25.35 16.85
C CYS A 77 4.39 24.01 17.09
N GLY A 78 4.78 23.30 16.05
CA GLY A 78 5.46 22.01 16.16
C GLY A 78 4.53 20.83 16.49
N CYS A 79 3.23 21.04 16.49
CA CYS A 79 2.26 20.00 16.80
C CYS A 79 2.09 19.02 15.61
N GLU A 80 1.85 17.75 15.93
CA GLU A 80 1.44 16.75 14.93
C GLU A 80 0.02 16.31 15.24
N TYR A 81 -0.79 16.17 14.22
CA TYR A 81 -2.20 15.88 14.41
C TYR A 81 -2.78 15.02 13.28
N ASP A 82 -3.96 14.46 13.53
CA ASP A 82 -4.65 13.61 12.57
C ASP A 82 -5.15 14.41 11.37
N THR A 83 -4.64 14.10 10.19
CA THR A 83 -4.95 14.81 8.95
C THR A 83 -6.42 14.73 8.60
N VAL A 84 -7.02 13.54 8.71
CA VAL A 84 -8.42 13.33 8.31
C VAL A 84 -9.38 14.15 9.16
N GLU A 85 -9.11 14.28 10.46
CA GLU A 85 -9.96 15.05 11.37
C GLU A 85 -9.85 16.57 11.19
N HIS A 86 -8.63 17.07 10.93
CA HIS A 86 -8.35 18.50 11.02
C HIS A 86 -7.90 19.14 9.71
N GLY A 87 -7.52 18.36 8.72
CA GLY A 87 -7.09 18.88 7.43
C GLY A 87 -5.78 19.67 7.52
N LYS A 88 -5.77 20.84 6.88
CA LYS A 88 -4.56 21.67 6.77
C LYS A 88 -4.45 22.76 7.83
N ILE A 89 -5.41 22.86 8.72
CA ILE A 89 -5.42 23.89 9.77
C ILE A 89 -5.12 23.23 11.12
N CYS A 90 -4.06 23.68 11.77
CA CYS A 90 -3.65 23.11 13.04
C CYS A 90 -4.72 23.33 14.13
N PRO A 91 -5.18 22.26 14.81
CA PRO A 91 -6.19 22.38 15.87
C PRO A 91 -5.66 23.07 17.12
N GLU A 92 -4.34 23.15 17.31
CA GLU A 92 -3.74 23.75 18.50
C GLU A 92 -3.54 25.25 18.34
N CYS A 93 -3.03 25.72 17.20
CA CYS A 93 -2.70 27.13 17.00
C CYS A 93 -3.46 27.82 15.87
N GLY A 94 -4.26 27.08 15.09
CA GLY A 94 -4.98 27.63 13.95
C GLY A 94 -4.09 28.00 12.77
N GLY A 95 -2.82 27.64 12.78
CA GLY A 95 -1.88 27.96 11.72
C GLY A 95 -2.14 27.17 10.46
N GLU A 96 -1.70 27.72 9.32
CA GLU A 96 -1.88 27.09 8.01
C GLU A 96 -0.54 26.61 7.41
N HIS A 97 0.56 26.81 8.11
CA HIS A 97 1.89 26.35 7.67
C HIS A 97 2.08 24.89 8.07
N THR A 98 1.35 24.03 7.40
CA THR A 98 1.29 22.61 7.72
C THR A 98 1.67 21.76 6.53
N TRP A 99 2.18 20.55 6.79
CA TRP A 99 2.53 19.61 5.73
C TRP A 99 2.33 18.18 6.20
N LEU A 100 2.04 17.32 5.24
CA LEU A 100 1.74 15.92 5.50
C LEU A 100 3.04 15.15 5.81
N LEU A 101 3.11 14.53 6.98
CA LEU A 101 4.25 13.69 7.36
C LEU A 101 4.15 12.30 6.73
N CYS A 102 2.98 11.72 6.79
CA CYS A 102 2.72 10.37 6.27
C CYS A 102 1.23 10.18 6.01
N GLY A 103 0.89 9.11 5.29
CA GLY A 103 -0.49 8.78 5.00
C GLY A 103 -0.86 8.85 3.52
N ASN A 104 0.10 9.15 2.65
CA ASN A 104 -0.14 9.13 1.19
C ASN A 104 0.72 8.08 0.47
N GLU A 105 1.30 7.17 1.21
CA GLU A 105 2.19 6.14 0.65
C GLU A 105 1.40 5.07 -0.09
N THR A 106 2.08 4.44 -1.04
CA THR A 106 1.62 3.24 -1.72
C THR A 106 2.84 2.38 -1.94
N MET A 107 3.00 1.32 -1.13
CA MET A 107 4.20 0.49 -1.22
C MET A 107 3.94 -0.95 -0.82
N ILE A 108 4.79 -1.83 -1.32
CA ILE A 108 4.78 -3.24 -0.95
C ILE A 108 5.45 -3.37 0.42
N LYS A 109 4.70 -3.86 1.39
CA LYS A 109 5.24 -4.11 2.73
C LYS A 109 5.92 -5.46 2.81
N GLU A 110 5.24 -6.50 2.32
CA GLU A 110 5.77 -7.86 2.35
C GLU A 110 5.13 -8.73 1.30
N ILE A 111 5.83 -9.81 0.96
CA ILE A 111 5.37 -10.83 0.02
C ILE A 111 5.47 -12.16 0.74
N GLU A 112 4.39 -12.93 0.74
CA GLU A 112 4.37 -14.28 1.30
C GLU A 112 4.47 -15.30 0.20
N VAL A 113 5.31 -16.30 0.43
CA VAL A 113 5.44 -17.44 -0.48
C VAL A 113 4.82 -18.68 0.18
N PRO A 114 4.30 -19.63 -0.60
CA PRO A 114 3.78 -20.87 -0.02
C PRO A 114 4.90 -21.62 0.70
N GLU A 115 4.54 -22.30 1.79
CA GLU A 115 5.49 -23.20 2.42
C GLU A 115 5.85 -24.29 1.41
N GLU A 116 7.12 -24.34 1.05
CA GLU A 116 7.62 -25.42 0.25
C GLU A 116 7.95 -26.58 1.17
N GLU A 117 7.34 -27.72 0.92
CA GLU A 117 7.75 -28.91 1.61
C GLU A 117 9.20 -29.20 1.22
N PRO A 118 10.07 -29.52 2.19
CA PRO A 118 11.45 -29.85 1.87
C PRO A 118 11.44 -31.00 0.86
N VAL A 119 12.08 -30.77 -0.26
CA VAL A 119 12.23 -31.80 -1.27
C VAL A 119 13.15 -32.87 -0.67
N PRO A 120 12.69 -34.11 -0.62
CA PRO A 120 13.53 -35.19 -0.07
C PRO A 120 14.79 -35.38 -0.87
#